data_2dede1a92db3f409285518bdd4757029
#
_entry.id   2dede1a92db3f409285518bdd4757029
#
_cell.length_a   1.000
_cell.length_b   1.000
_cell.length_c   1.000
_cell.angle_alpha   90.00
_cell.angle_beta   90.00
_cell.angle_gamma   90.00
#
_symmetry.space_group_name_H-M   'P 1'
#
loop_
_entity.id
_entity.type
_entity.pdbx_description
1 polymer ?
#
loop_
_entity_poly.entity_id
_entity_poly.type
_entity_poly.pdbx_seq_one_letter_code
_entity_poly.pdbx_strand_id
1 'polypeptide(L)'
;MKKQFMTLAVSAAALFASTSYAAPTTLNVSTWLPPAHVQNRVVWPTWAEWVEEATDGRVKVNIEYTSSNPTQLFQMVEDGVTDAAFSFHGFVPGRFALQEVVELPGLGANAEAASAAHWRTYQDHFTEAGEHEGLELLALFTHGPGVMQTNFPVNSLDDLKGKKIRVGGGVQAEIGKRLEITPVAAPGNKVYELLQTGVVDGVFMPVTEQKAQRLYEVAPNITVLPQGMYLGSFTMFISPDFMDSLSAEDAEAIRSVSGEKLSIMAGQAWDAEDVDALEYAQSQGAKVKLLTDDDPMTQAYQDKMKGVDQAWLDRVANKKGVDAKAALEQLRSEASNYMQKQ
;
A
#
# COMPACT_ATOMS: atom_id res chain seq x y z
N MET A 1 -87.27 -11.60 -35.12
CA MET A 1 -86.16 -12.46 -34.65
C MET A 1 -84.85 -11.66 -34.81
N LYS A 2 -84.36 -11.01 -33.76
CA LYS A 2 -83.09 -10.27 -33.76
C LYS A 2 -82.09 -11.07 -32.95
N LYS A 3 -80.99 -11.55 -33.58
CA LYS A 3 -79.84 -12.20 -32.91
C LYS A 3 -78.88 -11.12 -32.44
N GLN A 4 -78.70 -11.03 -31.13
CA GLN A 4 -77.65 -10.22 -30.53
C GLN A 4 -76.34 -11.03 -30.52
N PHE A 5 -75.28 -10.50 -31.14
CA PHE A 5 -73.92 -10.98 -31.00
C PHE A 5 -73.27 -10.27 -29.80
N MET A 6 -72.93 -11.05 -28.82
CA MET A 6 -72.23 -10.56 -27.63
C MET A 6 -70.67 -10.75 -27.89
N THR A 7 -69.98 -9.65 -28.10
CA THR A 7 -68.56 -9.64 -28.31
C THR A 7 -67.88 -9.63 -26.97
N LEU A 8 -67.13 -10.70 -26.65
CA LEU A 8 -66.31 -10.79 -25.45
C LEU A 8 -64.99 -10.10 -25.73
N ALA A 9 -64.68 -8.94 -25.12
CA ALA A 9 -63.39 -8.29 -25.13
C ALA A 9 -62.57 -8.88 -24.02
N VAL A 10 -61.51 -9.65 -24.38
CA VAL A 10 -60.47 -10.14 -23.48
C VAL A 10 -59.43 -9.04 -23.35
N SER A 11 -59.43 -8.31 -22.23
CA SER A 11 -58.39 -7.36 -21.89
C SER A 11 -57.16 -8.12 -21.33
N ALA A 12 -56.12 -8.26 -22.12
CA ALA A 12 -54.81 -8.73 -21.65
C ALA A 12 -54.14 -7.59 -20.89
N ALA A 13 -54.20 -7.63 -19.55
CA ALA A 13 -53.40 -6.78 -18.69
C ALA A 13 -51.95 -7.28 -18.72
N ALA A 14 -51.08 -6.62 -19.50
CA ALA A 14 -49.65 -6.82 -19.42
C ALA A 14 -49.15 -6.28 -18.08
N LEU A 15 -48.81 -7.17 -17.16
CA LEU A 15 -48.05 -6.86 -15.93
C LEU A 15 -46.64 -6.44 -16.36
N PHE A 16 -46.43 -5.13 -16.51
CA PHE A 16 -45.07 -4.59 -16.48
C PHE A 16 -44.57 -4.72 -15.04
N ALA A 17 -43.78 -5.75 -14.76
CA ALA A 17 -42.99 -5.81 -13.58
C ALA A 17 -41.93 -4.69 -13.72
N SER A 18 -42.25 -3.52 -13.15
CA SER A 18 -41.22 -2.49 -12.94
C SER A 18 -40.21 -3.06 -11.95
N THR A 19 -39.07 -3.48 -12.45
CA THR A 19 -37.88 -3.71 -11.60
C THR A 19 -37.57 -2.38 -10.94
N SER A 20 -37.99 -2.24 -9.68
CA SER A 20 -37.57 -1.13 -8.83
C SER A 20 -36.06 -1.31 -8.60
N TYR A 21 -35.23 -0.61 -9.36
CA TYR A 21 -33.82 -0.50 -9.03
C TYR A 21 -33.73 0.26 -7.69
N ALA A 22 -33.34 -0.42 -6.65
CA ALA A 22 -32.92 0.24 -5.40
C ALA A 22 -31.80 1.24 -5.72
N ALA A 23 -31.77 2.37 -5.00
CA ALA A 23 -30.64 3.29 -5.14
C ALA A 23 -29.33 2.55 -4.82
N PRO A 24 -28.24 2.81 -5.55
CA PRO A 24 -26.95 2.19 -5.28
C PRO A 24 -26.51 2.44 -3.84
N THR A 25 -25.92 1.42 -3.22
CA THR A 25 -25.24 1.57 -1.93
C THR A 25 -23.93 2.32 -2.16
N THR A 26 -23.69 3.35 -1.37
CA THR A 26 -22.43 4.11 -1.45
C THR A 26 -21.42 3.54 -0.48
N LEU A 27 -20.22 3.19 -0.99
CA LEU A 27 -19.05 2.79 -0.22
C LEU A 27 -18.11 3.99 -0.12
N ASN A 28 -17.93 4.53 1.08
CA ASN A 28 -17.09 5.71 1.31
C ASN A 28 -15.65 5.29 1.65
N VAL A 29 -14.71 5.76 0.86
CA VAL A 29 -13.27 5.51 1.02
C VAL A 29 -12.59 6.77 1.51
N SER A 30 -11.91 6.71 2.65
CA SER A 30 -11.04 7.79 3.12
C SER A 30 -9.60 7.57 2.67
N THR A 31 -9.01 8.59 2.05
CA THR A 31 -7.61 8.58 1.62
C THR A 31 -6.87 9.82 2.10
N TRP A 32 -5.59 9.67 2.47
CA TRP A 32 -4.77 10.68 3.14
C TRP A 32 -3.68 11.29 2.26
N LEU A 33 -3.44 10.73 1.09
CA LEU A 33 -2.47 11.23 0.12
C LEU A 33 -3.11 12.29 -0.79
N PRO A 34 -2.31 13.16 -1.45
CA PRO A 34 -2.84 14.13 -2.39
C PRO A 34 -3.59 13.48 -3.56
N PRO A 35 -4.58 14.14 -4.17
CA PRO A 35 -5.33 13.60 -5.32
C PRO A 35 -4.45 13.18 -6.50
N ALA A 36 -3.32 13.87 -6.71
CA ALA A 36 -2.36 13.56 -7.79
C ALA A 36 -1.49 12.33 -7.52
N HIS A 37 -1.48 11.81 -6.30
CA HIS A 37 -0.69 10.63 -5.94
C HIS A 37 -1.24 9.38 -6.63
N VAL A 38 -0.35 8.45 -7.05
CA VAL A 38 -0.70 7.23 -7.78
C VAL A 38 -1.80 6.40 -7.09
N GLN A 39 -1.77 6.30 -5.79
CA GLN A 39 -2.81 5.62 -5.00
C GLN A 39 -4.21 6.17 -5.28
N ASN A 40 -4.32 7.50 -5.42
CA ASN A 40 -5.59 8.20 -5.60
C ASN A 40 -5.95 8.42 -7.07
N ARG A 41 -4.96 8.48 -7.96
CA ARG A 41 -5.16 8.72 -9.37
C ARG A 41 -5.38 7.42 -10.16
N VAL A 42 -4.85 6.29 -9.68
CA VAL A 42 -4.88 5.00 -10.36
C VAL A 42 -5.51 3.92 -9.50
N VAL A 43 -4.95 3.63 -8.32
CA VAL A 43 -5.31 2.41 -7.56
C VAL A 43 -6.78 2.44 -7.10
N TRP A 44 -7.19 3.47 -6.37
CA TRP A 44 -8.58 3.59 -5.91
C TRP A 44 -9.59 3.70 -7.06
N PRO A 45 -9.39 4.54 -8.10
CA PRO A 45 -10.32 4.62 -9.22
C PRO A 45 -10.47 3.30 -9.98
N THR A 46 -9.37 2.59 -10.24
CA THR A 46 -9.42 1.29 -10.93
C THR A 46 -10.20 0.26 -10.12
N TRP A 47 -9.96 0.18 -8.80
CA TRP A 47 -10.72 -0.71 -7.95
C TRP A 47 -12.21 -0.31 -7.87
N ALA A 48 -12.50 0.99 -7.82
CA ALA A 48 -13.87 1.50 -7.83
C ALA A 48 -14.64 1.09 -9.09
N GLU A 49 -13.99 1.18 -10.26
CA GLU A 49 -14.55 0.69 -11.52
C GLU A 49 -14.82 -0.82 -11.47
N TRP A 50 -13.89 -1.61 -10.95
CA TRP A 50 -14.08 -3.06 -10.80
C TRP A 50 -15.24 -3.41 -9.86
N VAL A 51 -15.39 -2.67 -8.76
CA VAL A 51 -16.51 -2.87 -7.83
C VAL A 51 -17.85 -2.52 -8.51
N GLU A 52 -17.93 -1.39 -9.21
CA GLU A 52 -19.14 -0.97 -9.92
C GLU A 52 -19.52 -1.99 -11.01
N GLU A 53 -18.56 -2.48 -11.78
CA GLU A 53 -18.77 -3.51 -12.80
C GLU A 53 -19.22 -4.84 -12.17
N ALA A 54 -18.54 -5.32 -11.13
CA ALA A 54 -18.83 -6.61 -10.50
C ALA A 54 -20.18 -6.64 -9.79
N THR A 55 -20.67 -5.48 -9.34
CA THR A 55 -21.97 -5.33 -8.66
C THR A 55 -23.08 -4.83 -9.58
N ASP A 56 -22.86 -4.77 -10.92
CA ASP A 56 -23.81 -4.20 -11.88
C ASP A 56 -24.31 -2.79 -11.46
N GLY A 57 -23.43 -1.98 -10.86
CA GLY A 57 -23.73 -0.63 -10.38
C GLY A 57 -24.55 -0.56 -9.10
N ARG A 58 -24.77 -1.68 -8.39
CA ARG A 58 -25.48 -1.70 -7.10
C ARG A 58 -24.64 -1.13 -5.96
N VAL A 59 -23.30 -1.20 -6.07
CA VAL A 59 -22.38 -0.53 -5.15
C VAL A 59 -21.55 0.50 -5.90
N LYS A 60 -21.47 1.71 -5.35
CA LYS A 60 -20.69 2.82 -5.90
C LYS A 60 -19.65 3.29 -4.88
N VAL A 61 -18.41 3.39 -5.31
CA VAL A 61 -17.32 3.85 -4.46
C VAL A 61 -17.18 5.37 -4.54
N ASN A 62 -17.27 6.02 -3.38
CA ASN A 62 -17.03 7.45 -3.21
C ASN A 62 -15.66 7.65 -2.54
N ILE A 63 -14.71 8.26 -3.25
CA ILE A 63 -13.35 8.49 -2.74
C ILE A 63 -13.27 9.89 -2.12
N GLU A 64 -13.05 9.94 -0.81
CA GLU A 64 -12.96 11.17 -0.04
C GLU A 64 -11.49 11.50 0.26
N TYR A 65 -11.01 12.57 -0.34
CA TYR A 65 -9.66 13.10 -0.11
C TYR A 65 -9.65 13.90 1.19
N THR A 66 -9.42 13.18 2.28
CA THR A 66 -9.41 13.79 3.61
C THR A 66 -7.97 14.17 4.02
N SER A 67 -7.83 15.21 4.82
CA SER A 67 -6.56 15.52 5.48
C SER A 67 -6.36 14.67 6.75
N SER A 68 -7.04 13.52 6.84
CA SER A 68 -7.00 12.62 8.00
C SER A 68 -5.57 12.19 8.34
N ASN A 69 -5.33 12.03 9.61
CA ASN A 69 -4.08 11.46 10.08
C ASN A 69 -4.05 9.95 9.72
N PRO A 70 -3.12 9.50 8.85
CA PRO A 70 -3.12 8.11 8.40
C PRO A 70 -2.91 7.08 9.51
N THR A 71 -2.42 7.51 10.68
CA THR A 71 -2.28 6.64 11.87
C THR A 71 -3.63 6.27 12.51
N GLN A 72 -4.70 7.00 12.18
CA GLN A 72 -6.04 6.80 12.74
C GLN A 72 -6.98 6.03 11.80
N LEU A 73 -6.60 5.80 10.54
CA LEU A 73 -7.49 5.23 9.54
C LEU A 73 -7.95 3.81 9.88
N PHE A 74 -7.10 2.99 10.49
CA PHE A 74 -7.51 1.67 10.98
C PHE A 74 -8.69 1.81 11.97
N GLN A 75 -8.52 2.66 12.97
CA GLN A 75 -9.56 2.89 13.98
C GLN A 75 -10.83 3.52 13.37
N MET A 76 -10.68 4.44 12.40
CA MET A 76 -11.84 5.06 11.74
C MET A 76 -12.72 4.05 11.00
N VAL A 77 -12.12 3.04 10.39
CA VAL A 77 -12.86 1.96 9.71
C VAL A 77 -13.48 1.01 10.75
N GLU A 78 -12.76 0.66 11.81
CA GLU A 78 -13.26 -0.16 12.92
C GLU A 78 -14.45 0.51 13.64
N ASP A 79 -14.43 1.84 13.78
CA ASP A 79 -15.49 2.63 14.40
C ASP A 79 -16.64 2.99 13.42
N GLY A 80 -16.58 2.56 12.16
CA GLY A 80 -17.58 2.86 11.13
C GLY A 80 -17.66 4.34 10.72
N VAL A 81 -16.60 5.12 10.94
CA VAL A 81 -16.51 6.54 10.51
C VAL A 81 -16.33 6.64 8.99
N THR A 82 -15.68 5.66 8.40
CA THR A 82 -15.53 5.46 6.94
C THR A 82 -15.62 3.97 6.65
N ASP A 83 -16.10 3.60 5.46
CA ASP A 83 -16.31 2.20 5.12
C ASP A 83 -15.02 1.49 4.74
N ALA A 84 -14.12 2.19 4.04
CA ALA A 84 -12.84 1.65 3.62
C ALA A 84 -11.73 2.71 3.66
N ALA A 85 -10.49 2.24 3.76
CA ALA A 85 -9.30 3.09 3.74
C ALA A 85 -8.06 2.30 3.30
N PHE A 86 -6.92 2.98 3.21
CA PHE A 86 -5.61 2.34 3.15
C PHE A 86 -4.64 3.01 4.11
N SER A 87 -3.69 2.25 4.64
CA SER A 87 -2.66 2.80 5.51
C SER A 87 -1.39 1.96 5.47
N PHE A 88 -0.31 2.54 5.95
CA PHE A 88 0.97 1.88 6.16
C PHE A 88 0.97 1.18 7.53
N HIS A 89 1.34 -0.09 7.58
CA HIS A 89 1.34 -0.87 8.81
C HIS A 89 2.26 -0.27 9.89
N GLY A 90 3.40 0.27 9.48
CA GLY A 90 4.37 0.91 10.38
C GLY A 90 3.88 2.17 11.09
N PHE A 91 2.72 2.73 10.72
CA PHE A 91 2.12 3.87 11.43
C PHE A 91 1.46 3.48 12.75
N VAL A 92 1.23 2.19 13.00
CA VAL A 92 0.69 1.67 14.26
C VAL A 92 1.69 0.68 14.88
N PRO A 93 2.72 1.18 15.57
CA PRO A 93 3.80 0.35 16.09
C PRO A 93 3.29 -0.81 16.95
N GLY A 94 3.81 -2.01 16.67
CA GLY A 94 3.53 -3.23 17.44
C GLY A 94 2.23 -3.96 17.08
N ARG A 95 1.31 -3.36 16.31
CA ARG A 95 0.08 -4.03 15.89
C ARG A 95 0.36 -5.05 14.78
N PHE A 96 1.10 -4.69 13.76
CA PHE A 96 1.30 -5.42 12.51
C PHE A 96 2.71 -5.99 12.35
N ALA A 97 3.24 -6.61 13.39
CA ALA A 97 4.62 -7.08 13.41
C ALA A 97 4.93 -8.16 12.36
N LEU A 98 3.96 -8.99 11.97
CA LEU A 98 4.12 -10.01 10.94
C LEU A 98 4.22 -9.38 9.54
N GLN A 99 3.49 -8.29 9.31
CA GLN A 99 3.48 -7.60 8.02
C GLN A 99 4.82 -6.93 7.70
N GLU A 100 5.67 -6.72 8.71
CA GLU A 100 7.04 -6.21 8.53
C GLU A 100 7.93 -7.18 7.73
N VAL A 101 7.50 -8.42 7.51
CA VAL A 101 8.28 -9.42 6.73
C VAL A 101 8.66 -8.92 5.34
N VAL A 102 7.76 -8.20 4.65
CA VAL A 102 8.02 -7.66 3.31
C VAL A 102 8.93 -6.43 3.33
N GLU A 103 9.05 -5.77 4.49
CA GLU A 103 9.91 -4.59 4.66
C GLU A 103 11.38 -4.95 4.90
N LEU A 104 11.69 -6.22 5.17
CA LEU A 104 13.05 -6.66 5.47
C LEU A 104 13.98 -6.40 4.29
N PRO A 105 15.20 -5.84 4.54
CA PRO A 105 16.15 -5.57 3.48
C PRO A 105 16.57 -6.81 2.70
N GLY A 106 16.87 -6.62 1.41
CA GLY A 106 17.43 -7.69 0.57
C GLY A 106 16.37 -8.59 -0.09
N LEU A 107 15.10 -8.18 -0.14
CA LEU A 107 14.10 -8.88 -0.94
C LEU A 107 14.42 -8.80 -2.45
N GLY A 108 14.95 -7.66 -2.91
CA GLY A 108 15.40 -7.49 -4.30
C GLY A 108 14.28 -7.55 -5.35
N ALA A 109 13.07 -7.15 -4.96
CA ALA A 109 11.87 -7.19 -5.80
C ALA A 109 11.33 -5.78 -6.05
N ASN A 110 10.65 -5.60 -7.19
CA ASN A 110 9.83 -4.42 -7.44
C ASN A 110 8.51 -4.48 -6.63
N ALA A 111 7.71 -3.42 -6.67
CA ALA A 111 6.48 -3.36 -5.90
C ALA A 111 5.45 -4.41 -6.34
N GLU A 112 5.34 -4.69 -7.63
CA GLU A 112 4.44 -5.72 -8.17
C GLU A 112 4.75 -7.11 -7.60
N ALA A 113 6.00 -7.55 -7.76
CA ALA A 113 6.43 -8.87 -7.29
C ALA A 113 6.34 -9.01 -5.77
N ALA A 114 6.74 -7.97 -5.04
CA ALA A 114 6.66 -7.93 -3.59
C ALA A 114 5.20 -7.97 -3.10
N SER A 115 4.29 -7.25 -3.76
CA SER A 115 2.87 -7.23 -3.42
C SER A 115 2.20 -8.59 -3.63
N ALA A 116 2.49 -9.26 -4.75
CA ALA A 116 2.01 -10.61 -5.03
C ALA A 116 2.51 -11.61 -3.97
N ALA A 117 3.82 -11.58 -3.68
CA ALA A 117 4.44 -12.45 -2.70
C ALA A 117 3.90 -12.18 -1.28
N HIS A 118 3.70 -10.90 -0.92
CA HIS A 118 3.18 -10.49 0.38
C HIS A 118 1.76 -11.00 0.61
N TRP A 119 0.88 -10.83 -0.39
CA TRP A 119 -0.49 -11.36 -0.32
C TRP A 119 -0.51 -12.89 -0.13
N ARG A 120 0.24 -13.65 -0.93
CA ARG A 120 0.29 -15.11 -0.85
C ARG A 120 0.84 -15.57 0.50
N THR A 121 1.93 -14.96 0.96
CA THR A 121 2.51 -15.26 2.28
C THR A 121 1.53 -14.98 3.40
N TYR A 122 0.78 -13.88 3.33
CA TYR A 122 -0.27 -13.58 4.30
C TYR A 122 -1.35 -14.66 4.31
N GLN A 123 -1.85 -15.06 3.14
CA GLN A 123 -2.90 -16.08 3.03
C GLN A 123 -2.47 -17.42 3.64
N ASP A 124 -1.22 -17.82 3.42
CA ASP A 124 -0.72 -19.13 3.85
C ASP A 124 -0.27 -19.16 5.31
N HIS A 125 0.17 -18.02 5.89
CA HIS A 125 0.85 -18.00 7.18
C HIS A 125 0.26 -17.07 8.23
N PHE A 126 -0.47 -15.99 7.84
CA PHE A 126 -0.79 -14.91 8.78
C PHE A 126 -2.28 -14.66 9.00
N THR A 127 -3.16 -15.26 8.22
CA THR A 127 -4.62 -15.04 8.34
C THR A 127 -5.16 -15.33 9.74
N GLU A 128 -4.67 -16.39 10.39
CA GLU A 128 -5.11 -16.79 11.73
C GLU A 128 -4.41 -16.02 12.87
N ALA A 129 -3.41 -15.17 12.54
CA ALA A 129 -2.65 -14.45 13.56
C ALA A 129 -3.39 -13.26 14.19
N GLY A 130 -4.52 -12.84 13.59
CA GLY A 130 -5.42 -11.81 14.13
C GLY A 130 -4.87 -10.38 14.10
N GLU A 131 -3.79 -10.08 13.34
CA GLU A 131 -3.25 -8.71 13.29
C GLU A 131 -4.21 -7.70 12.65
N HIS A 132 -5.13 -8.18 11.79
CA HIS A 132 -6.16 -7.37 11.15
C HIS A 132 -7.57 -7.64 11.73
N GLU A 133 -7.66 -8.18 12.97
CA GLU A 133 -8.95 -8.35 13.63
C GLU A 133 -9.74 -7.02 13.64
N GLY A 134 -11.04 -7.09 13.30
CA GLY A 134 -11.92 -5.92 13.14
C GLY A 134 -11.87 -5.28 11.74
N LEU A 135 -11.11 -5.84 10.79
CA LEU A 135 -10.97 -5.35 9.43
C LEU A 135 -11.05 -6.51 8.43
N GLU A 136 -11.66 -6.27 7.27
CA GLU A 136 -11.54 -7.18 6.13
C GLU A 136 -10.52 -6.60 5.12
N LEU A 137 -9.56 -7.43 4.70
CA LEU A 137 -8.51 -6.98 3.79
C LEU A 137 -9.00 -6.98 2.35
N LEU A 138 -8.82 -5.85 1.68
CA LEU A 138 -9.00 -5.72 0.23
C LEU A 138 -7.71 -5.99 -0.54
N ALA A 139 -6.55 -5.57 0.00
CA ALA A 139 -5.24 -5.83 -0.59
C ALA A 139 -4.12 -5.70 0.44
N LEU A 140 -3.01 -6.40 0.19
CA LEU A 140 -1.70 -6.12 0.78
C LEU A 140 -0.74 -5.77 -0.34
N PHE A 141 -0.09 -4.63 -0.27
CA PHE A 141 0.80 -4.17 -1.33
C PHE A 141 1.99 -3.40 -0.77
N THR A 142 2.98 -3.16 -1.62
CA THR A 142 4.15 -2.38 -1.27
C THR A 142 4.28 -1.17 -2.19
N HIS A 143 4.94 -0.13 -1.72
CA HIS A 143 5.56 0.86 -2.62
C HIS A 143 6.82 0.27 -3.27
N GLY A 144 7.37 0.92 -4.28
CA GLY A 144 8.66 0.55 -4.86
C GLY A 144 9.81 0.66 -3.87
N PRO A 145 11.02 0.22 -4.23
CA PRO A 145 12.17 0.22 -3.32
C PRO A 145 12.45 1.59 -2.72
N GLY A 146 12.57 1.63 -1.39
CA GLY A 146 12.94 2.83 -0.66
C GLY A 146 14.36 3.27 -0.98
N VAL A 147 14.56 4.59 -1.13
CA VAL A 147 15.85 5.22 -1.45
C VAL A 147 16.20 6.30 -0.44
N MET A 148 17.46 6.72 -0.41
CA MET A 148 17.92 7.85 0.39
C MET A 148 17.67 9.15 -0.38
N GLN A 149 16.90 10.08 0.19
CA GLN A 149 16.62 11.39 -0.40
C GLN A 149 17.01 12.46 0.62
N THR A 150 17.99 13.29 0.28
CA THR A 150 18.65 14.17 1.26
C THR A 150 18.87 15.59 0.72
N ASN A 151 18.96 16.57 1.63
CA ASN A 151 19.34 17.94 1.30
C ASN A 151 20.87 18.11 1.17
N PHE A 152 21.64 17.06 1.40
CA PHE A 152 23.11 17.01 1.27
C PHE A 152 23.51 15.80 0.41
N PRO A 153 24.70 15.81 -0.24
CA PRO A 153 25.19 14.66 -0.98
C PRO A 153 25.60 13.52 -0.05
N VAL A 154 25.23 12.26 -0.37
CA VAL A 154 25.65 11.06 0.33
C VAL A 154 26.74 10.37 -0.49
N ASN A 155 28.00 10.45 -0.01
CA ASN A 155 29.15 9.83 -0.66
C ASN A 155 29.54 8.50 0.00
N SER A 156 29.22 8.36 1.29
CA SER A 156 29.39 7.14 2.08
C SER A 156 28.25 7.05 3.12
N LEU A 157 28.06 5.88 3.73
CA LEU A 157 27.08 5.72 4.82
C LEU A 157 27.45 6.53 6.07
N ASP A 158 28.71 6.90 6.22
CA ASP A 158 29.17 7.73 7.34
C ASP A 158 28.61 9.15 7.27
N ASP A 159 28.27 9.65 6.08
CA ASP A 159 27.63 10.96 5.91
C ASP A 159 26.22 11.02 6.53
N LEU A 160 25.60 9.86 6.79
CA LEU A 160 24.30 9.76 7.42
C LEU A 160 24.35 9.80 8.95
N LYS A 161 25.53 9.54 9.57
CA LYS A 161 25.67 9.47 11.03
C LYS A 161 25.22 10.75 11.72
N GLY A 162 24.31 10.60 12.67
CA GLY A 162 23.72 11.71 13.42
C GLY A 162 22.78 12.63 12.65
N LYS A 163 22.61 12.43 11.33
CA LYS A 163 21.64 13.20 10.53
C LYS A 163 20.23 12.87 10.94
N LYS A 164 19.38 13.89 10.96
CA LYS A 164 17.94 13.73 11.21
C LYS A 164 17.28 13.25 9.95
N ILE A 165 16.92 11.97 9.91
CA ILE A 165 16.27 11.36 8.73
C ILE A 165 14.84 10.94 9.11
N ARG A 166 13.88 11.38 8.31
CA ARG A 166 12.50 10.93 8.48
C ARG A 166 12.39 9.45 8.10
N VAL A 167 11.70 8.70 8.94
CA VAL A 167 11.30 7.31 8.72
C VAL A 167 9.80 7.14 8.94
N GLY A 168 9.19 6.15 8.28
CA GLY A 168 7.75 5.86 8.43
C GLY A 168 7.40 5.06 9.69
N GLY A 169 8.37 4.37 10.26
CA GLY A 169 8.15 3.37 11.31
C GLY A 169 8.56 1.97 10.84
N GLY A 170 8.11 0.93 11.54
CA GLY A 170 8.40 -0.46 11.16
C GLY A 170 9.90 -0.77 11.05
N VAL A 171 10.27 -1.55 10.04
CA VAL A 171 11.67 -1.93 9.77
C VAL A 171 12.55 -0.72 9.44
N GLN A 172 11.99 0.37 8.91
CA GLN A 172 12.77 1.59 8.61
C GLN A 172 13.46 2.16 9.86
N ALA A 173 12.83 2.06 11.03
CA ALA A 173 13.41 2.52 12.29
C ALA A 173 14.64 1.67 12.67
N GLU A 174 14.60 0.36 12.45
CA GLU A 174 15.74 -0.54 12.69
C GLU A 174 16.87 -0.28 11.69
N ILE A 175 16.55 -0.09 10.40
CA ILE A 175 17.53 0.32 9.37
C ILE A 175 18.20 1.63 9.79
N GLY A 176 17.42 2.61 10.21
CA GLY A 176 17.95 3.90 10.65
C GLY A 176 18.90 3.78 11.84
N LYS A 177 18.58 2.95 12.82
CA LYS A 177 19.44 2.66 13.95
C LYS A 177 20.80 2.06 13.52
N ARG A 178 20.77 1.12 12.58
CA ARG A 178 22.00 0.47 12.05
C ARG A 178 22.85 1.43 11.22
N LEU A 179 22.22 2.40 10.57
CA LEU A 179 22.89 3.48 9.84
C LEU A 179 23.35 4.63 10.76
N GLU A 180 23.07 4.54 12.05
CA GLU A 180 23.46 5.54 13.06
C GLU A 180 22.86 6.94 12.80
N ILE A 181 21.69 6.99 12.12
CA ILE A 181 20.94 8.24 11.95
C ILE A 181 20.23 8.66 13.25
N THR A 182 19.73 9.89 13.28
CA THR A 182 18.73 10.34 14.25
C THR A 182 17.34 10.21 13.60
N PRO A 183 16.57 9.14 13.86
CA PRO A 183 15.31 8.91 13.18
C PRO A 183 14.22 9.85 13.69
N VAL A 184 13.44 10.41 12.77
CA VAL A 184 12.27 11.21 13.06
C VAL A 184 11.05 10.51 12.45
N ALA A 185 10.25 9.86 13.29
CA ALA A 185 9.04 9.17 12.85
C ALA A 185 7.95 10.19 12.51
N ALA A 186 7.45 10.15 11.28
CA ALA A 186 6.36 11.01 10.83
C ALA A 186 5.60 10.39 9.65
N PRO A 187 4.29 10.70 9.48
CA PRO A 187 3.53 10.31 8.30
C PRO A 187 4.10 10.91 7.01
N GLY A 188 3.87 10.20 5.88
CA GLY A 188 4.37 10.61 4.56
C GLY A 188 3.91 12.00 4.12
N ASN A 189 2.67 12.37 4.40
CA ASN A 189 2.11 13.68 4.04
C ASN A 189 2.69 14.88 4.79
N LYS A 190 3.62 14.68 5.73
CA LYS A 190 4.34 15.74 6.47
C LYS A 190 5.76 15.96 6.00
N VAL A 191 6.25 15.13 5.08
CA VAL A 191 7.66 15.07 4.71
C VAL A 191 8.18 16.37 4.09
N TYR A 192 7.44 16.95 3.15
CA TYR A 192 7.86 18.20 2.52
C TYR A 192 8.04 19.35 3.55
N GLU A 193 7.09 19.50 4.47
CA GLU A 193 7.14 20.52 5.53
C GLU A 193 8.35 20.29 6.46
N LEU A 194 8.61 19.03 6.87
CA LEU A 194 9.74 18.70 7.74
C LEU A 194 11.09 18.99 7.11
N LEU A 195 11.24 18.73 5.81
CA LEU A 195 12.44 19.04 5.03
C LEU A 195 12.58 20.57 4.84
N GLN A 196 11.52 21.24 4.42
CA GLN A 196 11.50 22.67 4.14
C GLN A 196 11.86 23.50 5.39
N THR A 197 11.38 23.07 6.55
CA THR A 197 11.65 23.75 7.83
C THR A 197 12.97 23.32 8.48
N GLY A 198 13.71 22.36 7.90
CA GLY A 198 14.97 21.88 8.43
C GLY A 198 14.83 21.02 9.71
N VAL A 199 13.63 20.51 9.99
CA VAL A 199 13.42 19.55 11.08
C VAL A 199 14.13 18.24 10.78
N VAL A 200 14.18 17.85 9.50
CA VAL A 200 14.94 16.69 9.02
C VAL A 200 15.89 17.09 7.88
N ASP A 201 16.99 16.35 7.74
CA ASP A 201 18.01 16.52 6.72
C ASP A 201 17.76 15.64 5.48
N GLY A 202 16.88 14.66 5.62
CA GLY A 202 16.56 13.71 4.57
C GLY A 202 15.41 12.78 4.96
N VAL A 203 15.09 11.89 4.03
CA VAL A 203 14.02 10.90 4.20
C VAL A 203 14.39 9.57 3.56
N PHE A 204 13.88 8.47 4.11
CA PHE A 204 13.84 7.17 3.45
C PHE A 204 12.41 6.96 2.94
N MET A 205 12.25 6.98 1.62
CA MET A 205 10.96 6.85 0.93
C MET A 205 11.18 6.32 -0.50
N PRO A 206 10.17 5.79 -1.20
CA PRO A 206 10.27 5.46 -2.61
C PRO A 206 10.52 6.73 -3.45
N VAL A 207 11.06 6.56 -4.63
CA VAL A 207 11.37 7.70 -5.51
C VAL A 207 10.13 8.40 -6.05
N THR A 208 9.00 7.72 -6.12
CA THR A 208 7.67 8.27 -6.44
C THR A 208 7.41 9.61 -5.73
N GLU A 209 7.86 9.75 -4.49
CA GLU A 209 7.61 10.93 -3.67
C GLU A 209 8.39 12.18 -4.13
N GLN A 210 9.43 12.00 -4.92
CA GLN A 210 10.12 13.12 -5.56
C GLN A 210 9.16 13.96 -6.40
N LYS A 211 8.28 13.29 -7.15
CA LYS A 211 7.27 13.95 -7.98
C LYS A 211 6.00 14.25 -7.19
N ALA A 212 5.44 13.25 -6.51
CA ALA A 212 4.15 13.36 -5.83
C ALA A 212 4.13 14.43 -4.74
N GLN A 213 5.23 14.63 -4.02
CA GLN A 213 5.39 15.61 -2.94
C GLN A 213 6.42 16.71 -3.24
N ARG A 214 6.93 16.78 -4.47
CA ARG A 214 7.91 17.78 -4.92
C ARG A 214 9.20 17.75 -4.08
N LEU A 215 9.63 16.57 -3.64
CA LEU A 215 10.81 16.47 -2.78
C LEU A 215 12.11 16.90 -3.47
N TYR A 216 12.16 16.95 -4.81
CA TYR A 216 13.27 17.48 -5.57
C TYR A 216 13.65 18.93 -5.18
N GLU A 217 12.71 19.70 -4.63
CA GLU A 217 12.96 21.08 -4.19
C GLU A 217 13.72 21.15 -2.86
N VAL A 218 13.51 20.15 -1.97
CA VAL A 218 13.97 20.19 -0.58
C VAL A 218 14.93 19.06 -0.23
N ALA A 219 14.95 17.97 -1.01
CA ALA A 219 15.85 16.81 -0.88
C ALA A 219 16.33 16.33 -2.27
N PRO A 220 17.11 17.16 -3.01
CA PRO A 220 17.46 16.90 -4.40
C PRO A 220 18.55 15.84 -4.59
N ASN A 221 19.16 15.29 -3.53
CA ASN A 221 20.18 14.25 -3.65
C ASN A 221 19.53 12.89 -3.41
N ILE A 222 19.50 12.07 -4.45
CA ILE A 222 18.85 10.76 -4.45
C ILE A 222 19.95 9.69 -4.58
N THR A 223 20.06 8.80 -3.62
CA THR A 223 20.97 7.65 -3.67
C THR A 223 20.16 6.36 -3.71
N VAL A 224 20.33 5.60 -4.77
CA VAL A 224 19.59 4.36 -5.06
C VAL A 224 20.52 3.17 -4.95
N LEU A 225 20.22 2.25 -4.03
CA LEU A 225 20.88 0.95 -3.96
C LEU A 225 20.27 -0.02 -4.99
N PRO A 226 20.99 -0.99 -5.54
CA PRO A 226 20.51 -1.89 -6.58
C PRO A 226 19.23 -2.67 -6.22
N GLN A 227 19.10 -3.06 -4.95
CA GLN A 227 17.93 -3.78 -4.43
C GLN A 227 17.02 -2.87 -3.57
N GLY A 228 17.26 -1.55 -3.61
CA GLY A 228 16.65 -0.63 -2.67
C GLY A 228 17.10 -0.84 -1.23
N MET A 229 16.54 -0.08 -0.32
CA MET A 229 16.83 -0.21 1.11
C MET A 229 15.82 -1.12 1.81
N TYR A 230 14.57 -1.01 1.46
CA TYR A 230 13.42 -1.70 2.04
C TYR A 230 12.20 -1.50 1.13
N LEU A 231 11.12 -2.20 1.43
CA LEU A 231 9.80 -1.95 0.90
C LEU A 231 8.86 -1.56 2.05
N GLY A 232 7.82 -0.80 1.78
CA GLY A 232 6.83 -0.45 2.81
C GLY A 232 5.60 -1.32 2.70
N SER A 233 5.13 -1.88 3.80
CA SER A 233 3.95 -2.73 3.84
C SER A 233 2.67 -1.90 4.02
N PHE A 234 1.81 -1.90 2.99
CA PHE A 234 0.51 -1.24 3.01
C PHE A 234 -0.64 -2.24 2.93
N THR A 235 -1.77 -1.83 3.46
CA THR A 235 -3.03 -2.55 3.25
C THR A 235 -4.14 -1.60 2.82
N MET A 236 -5.01 -2.08 1.91
CA MET A 236 -6.35 -1.57 1.69
C MET A 236 -7.31 -2.46 2.47
N PHE A 237 -8.24 -1.86 3.19
CA PHE A 237 -9.13 -2.57 4.10
C PHE A 237 -10.50 -1.93 4.16
N ILE A 238 -11.50 -2.72 4.53
CA ILE A 238 -12.92 -2.35 4.58
C ILE A 238 -13.54 -2.81 5.90
N SER A 239 -14.59 -2.13 6.33
CA SER A 239 -15.38 -2.49 7.51
C SER A 239 -16.13 -3.81 7.29
N PRO A 240 -15.97 -4.81 8.16
CA PRO A 240 -16.81 -6.01 8.14
C PRO A 240 -18.29 -5.67 8.27
N ASP A 241 -18.67 -4.70 9.09
CA ASP A 241 -20.07 -4.27 9.27
C ASP A 241 -20.64 -3.69 7.98
N PHE A 242 -19.84 -2.96 7.19
CA PHE A 242 -20.27 -2.51 5.88
C PHE A 242 -20.51 -3.70 4.94
N MET A 243 -19.57 -4.66 4.88
CA MET A 243 -19.71 -5.86 4.04
C MET A 243 -20.94 -6.68 4.44
N ASP A 244 -21.21 -6.82 5.74
CA ASP A 244 -22.38 -7.52 6.27
C ASP A 244 -23.71 -6.79 5.97
N SER A 245 -23.67 -5.49 5.72
CA SER A 245 -24.85 -4.69 5.33
C SER A 245 -25.27 -4.90 3.86
N LEU A 246 -24.39 -5.45 3.04
CA LEU A 246 -24.63 -5.73 1.62
C LEU A 246 -25.39 -7.06 1.42
N SER A 247 -25.90 -7.26 0.20
CA SER A 247 -26.30 -8.60 -0.21
C SER A 247 -25.08 -9.54 -0.24
N ALA A 248 -25.27 -10.84 0.01
CA ALA A 248 -24.20 -11.82 -0.11
C ALA A 248 -23.56 -11.81 -1.50
N GLU A 249 -24.35 -11.53 -2.55
CA GLU A 249 -23.88 -11.40 -3.94
C GLU A 249 -22.93 -10.20 -4.09
N ASP A 250 -23.31 -9.02 -3.58
CA ASP A 250 -22.49 -7.81 -3.70
C ASP A 250 -21.22 -7.88 -2.85
N ALA A 251 -21.31 -8.44 -1.63
CA ALA A 251 -20.13 -8.65 -0.79
C ALA A 251 -19.13 -9.60 -1.48
N GLU A 252 -19.60 -10.70 -2.07
CA GLU A 252 -18.74 -11.62 -2.80
C GLU A 252 -18.17 -11.00 -4.09
N ALA A 253 -18.96 -10.17 -4.79
CA ALA A 253 -18.50 -9.43 -5.95
C ALA A 253 -17.33 -8.49 -5.60
N ILE A 254 -17.39 -7.77 -4.46
CA ILE A 254 -16.30 -6.93 -3.98
C ILE A 254 -15.06 -7.78 -3.64
N ARG A 255 -15.23 -8.92 -2.96
CA ARG A 255 -14.12 -9.84 -2.66
C ARG A 255 -13.45 -10.36 -3.93
N SER A 256 -14.24 -10.70 -4.96
CA SER A 256 -13.73 -11.26 -6.21
C SER A 256 -12.82 -10.31 -7.01
N VAL A 257 -12.98 -9.00 -6.83
CA VAL A 257 -12.15 -7.96 -7.47
C VAL A 257 -11.07 -7.38 -6.56
N SER A 258 -10.93 -7.94 -5.37
CA SER A 258 -9.95 -7.57 -4.35
C SER A 258 -8.84 -8.64 -4.24
N GLY A 259 -8.15 -8.71 -3.13
CA GLY A 259 -7.15 -9.73 -2.85
C GLY A 259 -5.89 -9.60 -3.69
N GLU A 260 -5.40 -10.73 -4.20
CA GLU A 260 -4.15 -10.79 -4.97
C GLU A 260 -4.21 -9.90 -6.23
N LYS A 261 -5.33 -9.90 -6.94
CA LYS A 261 -5.53 -9.08 -8.14
C LYS A 261 -5.32 -7.60 -7.85
N LEU A 262 -5.92 -7.10 -6.77
CA LEU A 262 -5.79 -5.70 -6.36
C LEU A 262 -4.38 -5.41 -5.83
N SER A 263 -3.78 -6.33 -5.08
CA SER A 263 -2.41 -6.21 -4.57
C SER A 263 -1.39 -6.07 -5.70
N ILE A 264 -1.49 -6.90 -6.73
CA ILE A 264 -0.64 -6.84 -7.92
C ILE A 264 -0.85 -5.53 -8.67
N MET A 265 -2.09 -5.13 -8.92
CA MET A 265 -2.40 -3.88 -9.63
C MET A 265 -1.88 -2.66 -8.89
N ALA A 266 -1.99 -2.63 -7.56
CA ALA A 266 -1.43 -1.56 -6.76
C ALA A 266 0.10 -1.51 -6.89
N GLY A 267 0.79 -2.65 -6.78
CA GLY A 267 2.24 -2.73 -7.00
C GLY A 267 2.67 -2.25 -8.38
N GLN A 268 1.99 -2.70 -9.44
CA GLN A 268 2.24 -2.25 -10.83
C GLN A 268 2.11 -0.73 -10.98
N ALA A 269 1.08 -0.14 -10.38
CA ALA A 269 0.86 1.29 -10.45
C ALA A 269 1.99 2.08 -9.76
N TRP A 270 2.52 1.58 -8.64
CA TRP A 270 3.63 2.20 -7.94
C TRP A 270 4.96 2.03 -8.71
N ASP A 271 5.25 0.87 -9.28
CA ASP A 271 6.44 0.65 -10.10
C ASP A 271 6.48 1.58 -11.33
N ALA A 272 5.34 1.73 -12.01
CA ALA A 272 5.23 2.65 -13.15
C ALA A 272 5.49 4.11 -12.75
N GLU A 273 5.01 4.54 -11.58
CA GLU A 273 5.23 5.90 -11.08
C GLU A 273 6.67 6.12 -10.62
N ASP A 274 7.36 5.11 -10.09
CA ASP A 274 8.77 5.24 -9.68
C ASP A 274 9.68 5.58 -10.87
N VAL A 275 9.46 4.95 -12.04
CA VAL A 275 10.22 5.25 -13.26
C VAL A 275 10.00 6.69 -13.68
N ASP A 276 8.74 7.12 -13.80
CA ASP A 276 8.38 8.48 -14.20
C ASP A 276 8.86 9.53 -13.19
N ALA A 277 8.77 9.24 -11.89
CA ALA A 277 9.20 10.16 -10.83
C ALA A 277 10.71 10.38 -10.82
N LEU A 278 11.51 9.35 -11.13
CA LEU A 278 12.97 9.47 -11.20
C LEU A 278 13.38 10.35 -12.38
N GLU A 279 12.81 10.12 -13.57
CA GLU A 279 13.05 10.95 -14.75
C GLU A 279 12.60 12.38 -14.52
N TYR A 280 11.43 12.56 -13.93
CA TYR A 280 10.90 13.87 -13.59
C TYR A 280 11.84 14.63 -12.62
N ALA A 281 12.27 13.99 -11.52
CA ALA A 281 13.17 14.60 -10.55
C ALA A 281 14.49 15.04 -11.20
N GLN A 282 15.08 14.20 -12.08
CA GLN A 282 16.28 14.56 -12.84
C GLN A 282 16.04 15.78 -13.74
N SER A 283 14.88 15.85 -14.41
CA SER A 283 14.51 16.99 -15.26
C SER A 283 14.38 18.31 -14.46
N GLN A 284 14.06 18.21 -13.17
CA GLN A 284 14.00 19.33 -12.23
C GLN A 284 15.35 19.64 -11.55
N GLY A 285 16.42 18.94 -11.92
CA GLY A 285 17.78 19.18 -11.41
C GLY A 285 18.19 18.37 -10.21
N ALA A 286 17.42 17.37 -9.83
CA ALA A 286 17.82 16.42 -8.79
C ALA A 286 19.07 15.63 -9.21
N LYS A 287 19.92 15.35 -8.24
CA LYS A 287 21.19 14.61 -8.41
C LYS A 287 20.97 13.14 -8.05
N VAL A 288 20.92 12.29 -9.06
CA VAL A 288 20.71 10.86 -8.88
C VAL A 288 22.02 10.11 -8.91
N LYS A 289 22.27 9.34 -7.87
CA LYS A 289 23.41 8.42 -7.75
C LYS A 289 22.85 7.00 -7.72
N LEU A 290 22.98 6.28 -8.86
CA LEU A 290 22.65 4.86 -8.95
C LEU A 290 23.89 4.06 -8.55
N LEU A 291 23.78 3.25 -7.50
CA LEU A 291 24.84 2.37 -7.04
C LEU A 291 24.74 1.02 -7.76
N THR A 292 25.88 0.34 -7.88
CA THR A 292 25.96 -1.04 -8.36
C THR A 292 26.17 -2.00 -7.20
N ASP A 293 26.05 -3.31 -7.47
CA ASP A 293 26.31 -4.33 -6.44
C ASP A 293 27.74 -4.29 -5.91
N ASP A 294 28.71 -3.92 -6.75
CA ASP A 294 30.12 -3.81 -6.39
C ASP A 294 30.49 -2.47 -5.72
N ASP A 295 29.56 -1.52 -5.61
CA ASP A 295 29.85 -0.23 -4.97
C ASP A 295 30.12 -0.44 -3.47
N PRO A 296 31.20 0.16 -2.93
CA PRO A 296 31.53 0.03 -1.51
C PRO A 296 30.41 0.45 -0.56
N MET A 297 29.56 1.39 -0.96
CA MET A 297 28.41 1.81 -0.15
C MET A 297 27.33 0.73 -0.14
N THR A 298 27.10 0.04 -1.25
CA THR A 298 26.18 -1.10 -1.32
C THR A 298 26.64 -2.22 -0.41
N GLN A 299 27.93 -2.58 -0.48
CA GLN A 299 28.52 -3.61 0.38
C GLN A 299 28.42 -3.23 1.88
N ALA A 300 28.76 -1.99 2.20
CA ALA A 300 28.65 -1.48 3.57
C ALA A 300 27.20 -1.48 4.09
N TYR A 301 26.22 -1.18 3.24
CA TYR A 301 24.80 -1.27 3.58
C TYR A 301 24.41 -2.71 3.88
N GLN A 302 24.72 -3.65 2.99
CA GLN A 302 24.42 -5.07 3.18
C GLN A 302 25.06 -5.61 4.48
N ASP A 303 26.30 -5.23 4.78
CA ASP A 303 26.97 -5.62 6.02
C ASP A 303 26.26 -5.09 7.27
N LYS A 304 25.80 -3.83 7.25
CA LYS A 304 25.04 -3.24 8.35
C LYS A 304 23.67 -3.89 8.54
N MET A 305 23.05 -4.41 7.45
CA MET A 305 21.73 -5.05 7.51
C MET A 305 21.78 -6.51 7.95
N LYS A 306 22.96 -7.14 8.06
CA LYS A 306 23.09 -8.52 8.60
C LYS A 306 22.40 -8.66 9.95
N GLY A 307 21.54 -9.68 10.08
CA GLY A 307 20.82 -9.97 11.32
C GLY A 307 19.54 -9.15 11.54
N VAL A 308 19.09 -8.33 10.56
CA VAL A 308 17.75 -7.69 10.63
C VAL A 308 16.66 -8.76 10.59
N ASP A 309 16.81 -9.77 9.74
CA ASP A 309 15.89 -10.91 9.67
C ASP A 309 15.73 -11.61 11.03
N GLN A 310 16.89 -11.92 11.66
CA GLN A 310 16.86 -12.58 12.97
C GLN A 310 16.20 -11.70 14.03
N ALA A 311 16.45 -10.39 14.02
CA ALA A 311 15.78 -9.46 14.93
C ALA A 311 14.26 -9.44 14.75
N TRP A 312 13.77 -9.57 13.49
CA TRP A 312 12.35 -9.71 13.21
C TRP A 312 11.82 -11.07 13.69
N LEU A 313 12.50 -12.18 13.36
CA LEU A 313 12.12 -13.53 13.80
C LEU A 313 12.00 -13.60 15.33
N ASP A 314 12.96 -13.03 16.07
CA ASP A 314 12.94 -13.01 17.53
C ASP A 314 11.74 -12.19 18.06
N ARG A 315 11.40 -11.08 17.41
CA ARG A 315 10.29 -10.22 17.79
C ARG A 315 8.93 -10.89 17.60
N VAL A 316 8.77 -11.71 16.55
CA VAL A 316 7.52 -12.41 16.25
C VAL A 316 7.47 -13.86 16.77
N ALA A 317 8.52 -14.35 17.44
CA ALA A 317 8.64 -15.72 17.91
C ALA A 317 7.47 -16.20 18.79
N ASN A 318 6.79 -15.29 19.48
CA ASN A 318 5.67 -15.59 20.37
C ASN A 318 4.29 -15.52 19.69
N LYS A 319 4.22 -15.21 18.38
CA LYS A 319 2.96 -15.19 17.62
C LYS A 319 2.48 -16.64 17.43
N LYS A 320 1.36 -16.98 18.08
CA LYS A 320 0.81 -18.36 18.07
C LYS A 320 0.38 -18.74 16.66
N GLY A 321 0.68 -20.00 16.30
CA GLY A 321 0.25 -20.58 15.01
C GLY A 321 1.03 -20.07 13.79
N VAL A 322 2.09 -19.27 13.98
CA VAL A 322 2.86 -18.71 12.86
C VAL A 322 4.25 -19.35 12.82
N ASP A 323 4.60 -19.94 11.69
CA ASP A 323 6.00 -20.26 11.34
C ASP A 323 6.61 -19.07 10.57
N ALA A 324 7.14 -18.11 11.33
CA ALA A 324 7.69 -16.87 10.76
C ALA A 324 8.89 -17.13 9.84
N LYS A 325 9.66 -18.22 10.08
CA LYS A 325 10.78 -18.58 9.22
C LYS A 325 10.30 -19.11 7.87
N ALA A 326 9.34 -20.03 7.87
CA ALA A 326 8.72 -20.52 6.64
C ALA A 326 8.07 -19.39 5.85
N ALA A 327 7.37 -18.46 6.52
CA ALA A 327 6.78 -17.29 5.88
C ALA A 327 7.82 -16.39 5.18
N LEU A 328 8.97 -16.11 5.83
CA LEU A 328 10.05 -15.34 5.22
C LEU A 328 10.67 -16.08 4.02
N GLU A 329 10.88 -17.37 4.12
CA GLU A 329 11.41 -18.19 3.02
C GLU A 329 10.44 -18.22 1.83
N GLN A 330 9.13 -18.36 2.08
CA GLN A 330 8.10 -18.32 1.06
C GLN A 330 8.05 -16.94 0.40
N LEU A 331 8.00 -15.85 1.16
CA LEU A 331 7.98 -14.49 0.62
C LEU A 331 9.13 -14.25 -0.38
N ARG A 332 10.34 -14.64 0.00
CA ARG A 332 11.53 -14.49 -0.86
C ARG A 332 11.47 -15.33 -2.11
N SER A 333 11.02 -16.57 -1.97
CA SER A 333 10.85 -17.49 -3.11
C SER A 333 9.78 -16.99 -4.08
N GLU A 334 8.62 -16.58 -3.57
CA GLU A 334 7.52 -16.06 -4.39
C GLU A 334 7.92 -14.78 -5.13
N ALA A 335 8.55 -13.82 -4.43
CA ALA A 335 9.02 -12.57 -5.05
C ALA A 335 10.05 -12.85 -6.16
N SER A 336 11.03 -13.72 -5.90
CA SER A 336 12.04 -14.11 -6.90
C SER A 336 11.42 -14.81 -8.10
N ASN A 337 10.51 -15.76 -7.86
CA ASN A 337 9.82 -16.49 -8.92
C ASN A 337 8.94 -15.58 -9.78
N TYR A 338 8.35 -14.56 -9.17
CA TYR A 338 7.53 -13.58 -9.87
C TYR A 338 8.38 -12.70 -10.79
N MET A 339 9.50 -12.16 -10.27
CA MET A 339 10.47 -11.37 -11.05
C MET A 339 11.03 -12.11 -12.27
N GLN A 340 11.26 -13.44 -12.16
CA GLN A 340 11.75 -14.25 -13.28
C GLN A 340 10.73 -14.46 -14.41
N LYS A 341 9.45 -14.17 -14.16
CA LYS A 341 8.37 -14.33 -15.14
C LYS A 341 7.98 -13.03 -15.84
N GLN A 342 8.47 -11.90 -15.34
CA GLN A 342 8.35 -10.58 -16.00
C GLN A 342 9.39 -10.44 -17.12
#